data_0664fca8b1dde76769fc4ecfc9f35267
#
_entry.id   0664fca8b1dde76769fc4ecfc9f35267
#
_cell.length_a   1.000
_cell.length_b   1.000
_cell.length_c   1.000
_cell.angle_alpha   90.00
_cell.angle_beta   90.00
_cell.angle_gamma   90.00
#
_symmetry.space_group_name_H-M   'P 1'
#
loop_
_entity.id
_entity.type
_entity.pdbx_description
1 polymer ?
#
loop_
_entity_poly.entity_id
_entity_poly.type
_entity_poly.pdbx_seq_one_letter_code
_entity_poly.pdbx_strand_id
1 'polypeptide(L)' 'MTFRKIDNGVEIKYDNGYTIKIKVEGDKLKLREEYEGRPYTDTMFYLSPSQASEIKKKLKEAKSADDVLRLLQGVVR' A
#
# COMPACT_ATOMS: atom_id res chain seq x y z
N MET A 1 -0.92 -8.50 -14.28
CA MET A 1 -0.74 -7.74 -13.04
C MET A 1 0.34 -6.69 -13.21
N THR A 2 0.08 -5.49 -12.77
CA THR A 2 1.01 -4.37 -12.89
C THR A 2 1.34 -3.83 -11.51
N PHE A 3 2.62 -3.63 -11.24
CA PHE A 3 3.12 -3.04 -10.01
C PHE A 3 3.85 -1.76 -10.36
N ARG A 4 3.51 -0.65 -9.69
CA ARG A 4 4.21 0.61 -9.95
C ARG A 4 4.33 1.45 -8.69
N LYS A 5 5.32 2.34 -8.67
CA LYS A 5 5.50 3.33 -7.61
C LYS A 5 4.59 4.52 -7.89
N ILE A 6 3.99 5.03 -6.83
CA ILE A 6 3.22 6.29 -6.86
C ILE A 6 3.73 7.18 -5.75
N ASP A 7 3.23 8.41 -5.68
CA ASP A 7 3.66 9.34 -4.63
C ASP A 7 3.32 8.77 -3.25
N ASN A 8 4.35 8.61 -2.43
CA ASN A 8 4.25 8.11 -1.06
C ASN A 8 3.82 6.66 -0.94
N GLY A 9 3.90 5.89 -2.03
CA GLY A 9 3.47 4.50 -1.94
C GLY A 9 3.59 3.70 -3.22
N VAL A 10 2.70 2.72 -3.35
CA VAL A 10 2.68 1.79 -4.48
C VAL A 10 1.25 1.53 -4.93
N GLU A 11 1.12 1.11 -6.20
CA GLU A 11 -0.16 0.70 -6.78
C GLU A 11 0.02 -0.66 -7.43
N ILE A 12 -0.90 -1.58 -7.14
CA ILE A 12 -0.93 -2.91 -7.73
C ILE A 12 -2.25 -3.06 -8.48
N LYS A 13 -2.17 -3.29 -9.78
CA LYS A 13 -3.34 -3.56 -10.63
C LYS A 13 -3.37 -5.01 -11.04
N TYR A 14 -4.47 -5.67 -10.77
CA TYR A 14 -4.71 -7.04 -11.19
C TYR A 14 -5.46 -7.05 -12.52
N ASP A 15 -5.36 -8.17 -13.25
CA ASP A 15 -5.95 -8.27 -14.58
C ASP A 15 -7.47 -8.25 -14.59
N ASN A 16 -8.08 -8.53 -13.45
CA ASN A 16 -9.55 -8.54 -13.31
C ASN A 16 -10.15 -7.16 -12.99
N GLY A 17 -9.36 -6.10 -13.07
CA GLY A 17 -9.83 -4.74 -12.78
C GLY A 17 -9.71 -4.31 -11.33
N TYR A 18 -9.22 -5.20 -10.46
CA TYR A 18 -9.00 -4.90 -9.05
C TYR A 18 -7.68 -4.16 -8.87
N THR A 19 -7.70 -3.11 -8.05
CA THR A 19 -6.51 -2.28 -7.80
C THR A 19 -6.35 -2.04 -6.31
N ILE A 20 -5.12 -2.14 -5.82
CA ILE A 20 -4.76 -1.80 -4.45
C ILE A 20 -3.78 -0.64 -4.49
N LYS A 21 -4.06 0.42 -3.73
CA LYS A 21 -3.15 1.55 -3.54
C LYS A 21 -2.77 1.62 -2.07
N ILE A 22 -1.48 1.66 -1.81
CA ILE A 22 -0.94 1.68 -0.44
C ILE A 22 -0.04 2.89 -0.32
N LYS A 23 -0.34 3.77 0.63
CA LYS A 23 0.41 5.01 0.84
C LYS A 23 0.70 5.23 2.31
N VAL A 24 1.82 5.89 2.59
CA VAL A 24 2.12 6.42 3.93
C VAL A 24 2.09 7.94 3.84
N GLU A 25 1.18 8.56 4.56
CA GLU A 25 1.06 10.01 4.64
C GLU A 25 1.17 10.44 6.11
N GLY A 26 2.28 11.09 6.46
CA GLY A 26 2.55 11.44 7.84
C GLY A 26 2.67 10.19 8.70
N ASP A 27 1.80 10.05 9.69
CA ASP A 27 1.76 8.91 10.60
C ASP A 27 0.65 7.91 10.25
N LYS A 28 0.14 7.97 9.01
CA LYS A 28 -0.98 7.13 8.60
C LYS A 28 -0.60 6.24 7.43
N LEU A 29 -0.99 4.97 7.54
CA LEU A 29 -0.93 4.03 6.42
C LEU A 29 -2.31 3.96 5.81
N LYS A 30 -2.42 4.32 4.55
CA LYS A 30 -3.70 4.31 3.83
C LYS A 30 -3.71 3.17 2.82
N LEU A 31 -4.73 2.35 2.91
CA LEU A 31 -4.95 1.23 2.01
C LEU A 31 -6.28 1.45 1.29
N ARG A 32 -6.22 1.63 -0.01
CA ARG A 32 -7.41 1.82 -0.83
C ARG A 32 -7.55 0.69 -1.83
N GLU A 33 -8.72 0.08 -1.86
CA GLU A 33 -9.05 -0.93 -2.84
C GLU A 33 -10.09 -0.37 -3.80
N GLU A 34 -9.88 -0.63 -5.10
CA GLU A 34 -10.78 -0.19 -6.16
C GLU A 34 -11.10 -1.36 -7.06
N TYR A 35 -12.28 -1.35 -7.64
CA TYR A 35 -12.68 -2.31 -8.64
C TYR A 35 -13.27 -1.57 -9.84
N GLU A 36 -12.65 -1.77 -11.01
CA GLU A 36 -13.03 -1.10 -12.25
C GLU A 36 -13.14 0.42 -12.10
N GLY A 37 -12.19 1.01 -11.39
CA GLY A 37 -12.12 2.45 -11.18
C GLY A 37 -13.03 2.99 -10.09
N ARG A 38 -13.79 2.15 -9.41
CA ARG A 38 -14.69 2.55 -8.33
C ARG A 38 -14.11 2.20 -6.97
N PRO A 39 -14.18 3.09 -5.99
CA PRO A 39 -13.74 2.77 -4.62
C PRO A 39 -14.54 1.61 -4.05
N TYR A 40 -13.82 0.65 -3.49
CA TYR A 40 -14.40 -0.52 -2.85
C TYR A 40 -14.22 -0.47 -1.34
N THR A 41 -13.00 -0.22 -0.86
CA THR A 41 -12.71 0.00 0.54
C THR A 41 -11.66 1.09 0.70
N ASP A 42 -11.73 1.79 1.82
CA ASP A 42 -10.70 2.71 2.29
C ASP A 42 -10.40 2.36 3.74
N THR A 43 -9.16 1.99 4.02
CA THR A 43 -8.73 1.62 5.37
C THR A 43 -7.56 2.49 5.77
N MET A 44 -7.51 2.91 7.02
CA MET A 44 -6.46 3.74 7.54
C MET A 44 -5.95 3.19 8.86
N PHE A 45 -4.64 3.10 9.00
CA PHE A 45 -3.98 2.67 10.23
C PHE A 45 -3.10 3.79 10.74
N TYR A 46 -3.14 4.04 12.04
CA TYR A 46 -2.20 4.98 12.66
C TYR A 46 -0.91 4.26 13.00
N LEU A 47 0.21 4.92 12.73
CA LEU A 47 1.55 4.36 12.91
C LEU A 47 2.32 5.22 13.90
N SER A 48 3.24 4.58 14.64
CA SER A 48 4.23 5.36 15.39
C SER A 48 5.19 6.02 14.39
N PRO A 49 5.91 7.09 14.79
CA PRO A 49 6.87 7.72 13.89
C PRO A 49 7.91 6.74 13.33
N SER A 50 8.40 5.82 14.15
CA SER A 50 9.39 4.83 13.69
C SER A 50 8.77 3.84 12.71
N GLN A 51 7.53 3.41 12.93
CA GLN A 51 6.83 2.53 11.99
C GLN A 51 6.57 3.22 10.66
N ALA A 52 6.12 4.49 10.70
CA ALA A 52 5.86 5.25 9.49
C ALA A 52 7.13 5.38 8.64
N SER A 53 8.24 5.72 9.29
CA SER A 53 9.53 5.85 8.61
C SER A 53 9.98 4.54 7.99
N GLU A 54 9.86 3.43 8.72
CA GLU A 54 10.27 2.12 8.26
C GLU A 54 9.40 1.63 7.10
N ILE A 55 8.10 1.78 7.20
CA ILE A 55 7.17 1.34 6.15
C ILE A 55 7.37 2.16 4.89
N LYS A 56 7.56 3.47 5.04
CA LYS A 56 7.82 4.35 3.91
C LYS A 56 9.08 3.93 3.16
N LYS A 57 10.14 3.58 3.89
CA LYS A 57 11.38 3.08 3.31
C LYS A 57 11.15 1.77 2.57
N LYS A 58 10.46 0.83 3.20
CA LYS A 58 10.20 -0.49 2.61
C LYS A 58 9.33 -0.40 1.37
N LEU A 59 8.37 0.52 1.34
CA LEU A 59 7.57 0.74 0.14
C LEU A 59 8.41 1.26 -1.02
N LYS A 60 9.39 2.11 -0.74
CA LYS A 60 10.32 2.58 -1.77
C LYS A 60 11.22 1.48 -2.30
N GLU A 61 11.57 0.54 -1.43
CA GLU A 61 12.48 -0.58 -1.78
C GLU A 61 11.74 -1.77 -2.39
N ALA A 62 10.42 -1.83 -2.27
CA ALA A 62 9.64 -2.94 -2.79
C ALA A 62 9.77 -3.04 -4.31
N LYS A 63 9.93 -4.25 -4.82
CA LYS A 63 10.11 -4.52 -6.24
C LYS A 63 8.96 -5.32 -6.85
N SER A 64 8.07 -5.83 -6.02
CA SER A 64 6.96 -6.66 -6.46
C SER A 64 5.78 -6.54 -5.51
N ALA A 65 4.62 -7.01 -5.97
CA ALA A 65 3.43 -7.09 -5.13
C ALA A 65 3.66 -7.97 -3.91
N ASP A 66 4.42 -9.04 -4.05
CA ASP A 66 4.71 -9.94 -2.92
C ASP A 66 5.47 -9.24 -1.81
N ASP A 67 6.42 -8.36 -2.16
CA ASP A 67 7.16 -7.58 -1.18
C ASP A 67 6.20 -6.72 -0.36
N VAL A 68 5.25 -6.10 -1.03
CA VAL A 68 4.27 -5.22 -0.38
C VAL A 68 3.33 -6.01 0.52
N LEU A 69 2.86 -7.18 0.06
CA LEU A 69 1.98 -8.03 0.86
C LEU A 69 2.66 -8.53 2.13
N ARG A 70 3.95 -8.89 2.04
CA ARG A 70 4.72 -9.28 3.22
C ARG A 70 4.86 -8.14 4.21
N LEU A 71 5.07 -6.93 3.70
CA LEU A 71 5.17 -5.74 4.51
C LEU A 71 3.86 -5.52 5.29
N LEU A 72 2.72 -5.63 4.62
CA LEU A 72 1.42 -5.44 5.24
C LEU A 72 1.13 -6.48 6.31
N GLN A 73 1.55 -7.72 6.11
CA GLN A 73 1.36 -8.78 7.10
C GLN A 73 2.02 -8.46 8.44
N GLY A 74 3.11 -7.72 8.41
CA GLY A 74 3.79 -7.29 9.63
C GLY A 74 3.09 -6.14 10.35
N VAL A 75 2.22 -5.40 9.67
CA VAL A 75 1.56 -4.20 10.19
C VAL A 75 0.13 -4.47 10.60
N VAL A 76 -0.56 -5.35 9.90
CA VAL A 76 -2.02 -5.56 10.01
C VAL A 76 -2.34 -6.83 10.80
N ARG A 77 -1.62 -7.10 11.83
CA ARG A 77 -1.89 -8.25 12.67
C ARG A 77 -3.07 -8.02 13.61
#